data_a9a305209821f63b132622b2ffbd6b09
#
_entry.id   a9a305209821f63b132622b2ffbd6b09
#
_cell.length_a   1.000
_cell.length_b   1.000
_cell.length_c   1.000
_cell.angle_alpha   90.00
_cell.angle_beta   90.00
_cell.angle_gamma   90.00
#
_symmetry.space_group_name_H-M   'P 1'
#
loop_
_entity.id
_entity.type
_entity.pdbx_description
1 polymer ?
#
loop_
_entity_poly.entity_id
_entity_poly.type
_entity_poly.pdbx_seq_one_letter_code
_entity_poly.pdbx_strand_id
1 'polypeptide(L)'
;MKISPETAPIWINANPSFKYFDGRIIRYLSQQIPIAYWEYHQEIDEASSIEIGITLLHDYLKSKSQPIDLIGHGTGGLLGLLYARKYPQRVKSLTLLGVGCSPSIDWQAHYYQMRKLLPCSQDIILARMVQMMFGHQSQTNTKKLVETLKQDLYTAPTAHSLYQLDRVQPGGVLMPMMVCGSENDGISDRSALQGWSDYLKDEDLLWLNPLGHHFFHYFFPENTGRKIIKFWQKLEQPLDTSPLKLINA
;
A
#
# COMPACT_ATOMS: atom_id res chain seq x y z
N MET A 1 23.66 -1.24 10.76
CA MET A 1 23.78 -2.34 9.78
C MET A 1 23.96 -1.76 8.38
N LYS A 2 24.99 -2.18 7.60
CA LYS A 2 25.12 -1.73 6.20
C LYS A 2 24.28 -2.65 5.34
N ILE A 3 23.07 -2.20 4.99
CA ILE A 3 22.21 -2.91 4.02
C ILE A 3 22.84 -2.72 2.64
N SER A 4 23.11 -3.83 1.96
CA SER A 4 23.56 -3.81 0.56
C SER A 4 22.45 -3.22 -0.33
N PRO A 5 22.78 -2.49 -1.40
CA PRO A 5 21.78 -2.07 -2.40
C PRO A 5 20.99 -3.24 -3.00
N GLU A 6 21.55 -4.46 -2.98
CA GLU A 6 20.88 -5.68 -3.45
C GLU A 6 19.73 -6.15 -2.55
N THR A 7 19.76 -5.83 -1.25
CA THR A 7 18.77 -6.24 -0.24
C THR A 7 17.95 -5.07 0.29
N ALA A 8 18.08 -3.89 -0.34
CA ALA A 8 17.30 -2.71 0.06
C ALA A 8 15.80 -2.98 -0.10
N PRO A 9 14.97 -2.60 0.90
CA PRO A 9 13.52 -2.62 0.77
C PRO A 9 13.06 -1.86 -0.47
N ILE A 10 11.99 -2.34 -1.11
CA ILE A 10 11.47 -1.75 -2.34
C ILE A 10 10.12 -1.11 -2.07
N TRP A 11 10.04 0.20 -2.35
CA TRP A 11 8.78 0.91 -2.46
C TRP A 11 8.16 0.63 -3.83
N ILE A 12 6.96 0.05 -3.83
CA ILE A 12 6.20 -0.24 -5.04
C ILE A 12 5.20 0.90 -5.26
N ASN A 13 5.33 1.58 -6.39
CA ASN A 13 4.37 2.57 -6.85
C ASN A 13 3.71 2.08 -8.15
N ALA A 14 2.39 1.94 -8.13
CA ALA A 14 1.56 1.67 -9.30
C ALA A 14 0.63 2.85 -9.65
N ASN A 15 0.79 3.99 -8.96
CA ASN A 15 0.05 5.23 -9.16
C ASN A 15 1.03 6.38 -9.39
N PRO A 16 1.61 6.55 -10.60
CA PRO A 16 2.63 7.57 -10.86
C PRO A 16 2.17 8.98 -10.50
N SER A 17 0.87 9.27 -10.66
CA SER A 17 0.24 10.54 -10.30
C SER A 17 0.34 10.86 -8.81
N PHE A 18 0.51 9.84 -7.95
CA PHE A 18 0.60 9.97 -6.49
C PHE A 18 2.03 9.97 -5.96
N LYS A 19 3.04 9.82 -6.81
CA LYS A 19 4.46 9.77 -6.44
C LYS A 19 4.92 10.88 -5.49
N TYR A 20 4.36 12.08 -5.66
CA TYR A 20 4.66 13.21 -4.78
C TYR A 20 4.33 12.91 -3.31
N PHE A 21 3.26 12.17 -3.05
CA PHE A 21 2.79 11.86 -1.69
C PHE A 21 3.66 10.81 -0.99
N ASP A 22 4.39 9.99 -1.74
CA ASP A 22 5.31 8.99 -1.19
C ASP A 22 6.64 9.61 -0.74
N GLY A 23 7.02 10.74 -1.34
CA GLY A 23 8.36 11.33 -1.19
C GLY A 23 8.77 11.66 0.25
N ARG A 24 7.81 12.04 1.13
CA ARG A 24 8.13 12.38 2.53
C ARG A 24 8.50 11.16 3.35
N ILE A 25 7.75 10.08 3.23
CA ILE A 25 8.03 8.86 3.98
C ILE A 25 9.26 8.13 3.44
N ILE A 26 9.45 8.09 2.13
CA ILE A 26 10.66 7.51 1.52
C ILE A 26 11.91 8.25 2.02
N ARG A 27 11.88 9.60 2.06
CA ARG A 27 12.98 10.41 2.61
C ARG A 27 13.24 10.07 4.08
N TYR A 28 12.19 9.92 4.89
CA TYR A 28 12.33 9.56 6.30
C TYR A 28 12.97 8.18 6.47
N LEU A 29 12.48 7.17 5.75
CA LEU A 29 13.02 5.80 5.79
C LEU A 29 14.48 5.78 5.31
N SER A 30 14.80 6.51 4.24
CA SER A 30 16.14 6.55 3.63
C SER A 30 17.21 7.19 4.53
N GLN A 31 16.83 7.90 5.59
CA GLN A 31 17.79 8.36 6.59
C GLN A 31 18.40 7.22 7.42
N GLN A 32 17.74 6.08 7.49
CA GLN A 32 18.16 4.92 8.28
C GLN A 32 18.49 3.70 7.42
N ILE A 33 17.72 3.47 6.38
CA ILE A 33 17.80 2.28 5.52
C ILE A 33 17.62 2.72 4.07
N PRO A 34 18.55 2.37 3.15
CA PRO A 34 18.38 2.64 1.73
C PRO A 34 17.07 2.05 1.23
N ILE A 35 16.23 2.84 0.53
CA ILE A 35 14.98 2.39 -0.05
C ILE A 35 15.12 2.43 -1.58
N ALA A 36 14.93 1.30 -2.23
CA ALA A 36 14.78 1.25 -3.68
C ALA A 36 13.36 1.66 -4.07
N TYR A 37 13.20 2.27 -5.22
CA TYR A 37 11.90 2.71 -5.72
C TYR A 37 11.64 1.99 -7.04
N TRP A 38 10.53 1.25 -7.11
CA TRP A 38 10.04 0.60 -8.32
C TRP A 38 8.71 1.22 -8.70
N GLU A 39 8.58 1.61 -9.98
CA GLU A 39 7.41 2.29 -10.50
C GLU A 39 6.89 1.54 -11.72
N TYR A 40 5.60 1.25 -11.70
CA TYR A 40 4.85 0.81 -12.86
C TYR A 40 3.85 1.89 -13.26
N HIS A 41 3.84 2.22 -14.50
CA HIS A 41 2.79 3.04 -15.10
C HIS A 41 2.31 2.35 -16.37
N GLN A 42 1.10 2.71 -16.75
CA GLN A 42 0.44 2.19 -17.92
C GLN A 42 0.29 3.32 -18.94
N GLU A 43 0.56 3.03 -20.20
CA GLU A 43 0.27 3.96 -21.28
C GLU A 43 -1.25 4.05 -21.52
N ILE A 44 -1.71 5.18 -22.05
CA ILE A 44 -3.15 5.46 -22.23
C ILE A 44 -3.84 4.49 -23.19
N ASP A 45 -3.09 3.95 -24.14
CA ASP A 45 -3.55 2.99 -25.15
C ASP A 45 -3.37 1.52 -24.73
N GLU A 46 -2.79 1.26 -23.56
CA GLU A 46 -2.66 -0.09 -23.01
C GLU A 46 -3.92 -0.53 -22.27
N ALA A 47 -4.25 -1.82 -22.39
CA ALA A 47 -5.31 -2.41 -21.58
C ALA A 47 -4.89 -2.44 -20.10
N SER A 48 -5.75 -1.95 -19.21
CA SER A 48 -5.47 -1.95 -17.78
C SER A 48 -5.30 -3.37 -17.24
N SER A 49 -4.15 -3.64 -16.60
CA SER A 49 -3.85 -4.96 -16.05
C SER A 49 -2.85 -4.91 -14.88
N ILE A 50 -3.31 -5.33 -13.73
CA ILE A 50 -2.44 -5.53 -12.56
C ILE A 50 -1.47 -6.71 -12.77
N GLU A 51 -1.85 -7.73 -13.54
CA GLU A 51 -1.00 -8.90 -13.84
C GLU A 51 0.26 -8.52 -14.63
N ILE A 52 0.19 -7.53 -15.50
CA ILE A 52 1.37 -6.99 -16.18
C ILE A 52 2.33 -6.39 -15.14
N GLY A 53 1.83 -5.57 -14.22
CA GLY A 53 2.64 -5.02 -13.13
C GLY A 53 3.31 -6.11 -12.27
N ILE A 54 2.58 -7.18 -11.94
CA ILE A 54 3.14 -8.34 -11.19
C ILE A 54 4.26 -9.01 -12.01
N THR A 55 4.07 -9.19 -13.31
CA THR A 55 5.07 -9.81 -14.19
C THR A 55 6.34 -8.97 -14.28
N LEU A 56 6.21 -7.67 -14.49
CA LEU A 56 7.35 -6.74 -14.55
C LEU A 56 8.08 -6.63 -13.20
N LEU A 57 7.34 -6.63 -12.08
CA LEU A 57 7.95 -6.69 -10.75
C LEU A 57 8.72 -8.01 -10.56
N HIS A 58 8.19 -9.13 -11.05
CA HIS A 58 8.89 -10.40 -11.01
C HIS A 58 10.18 -10.38 -11.83
N ASP A 59 10.13 -9.82 -13.03
CA ASP A 59 11.31 -9.68 -13.89
C ASP A 59 12.40 -8.84 -13.24
N TYR A 60 12.02 -7.79 -12.52
CA TYR A 60 12.94 -6.98 -11.74
C TYR A 60 13.52 -7.76 -10.53
N LEU A 61 12.67 -8.51 -9.81
CA LEU A 61 13.06 -9.20 -8.58
C LEU A 61 13.75 -10.54 -8.80
N LYS A 62 13.54 -11.21 -9.94
CA LYS A 62 14.16 -12.55 -10.21
C LYS A 62 15.68 -12.52 -10.20
N SER A 63 16.30 -11.38 -10.49
CA SER A 63 17.76 -11.18 -10.46
C SER A 63 18.32 -10.99 -9.06
N LYS A 64 17.48 -10.72 -8.06
CA LYS A 64 17.93 -10.54 -6.67
C LYS A 64 18.28 -11.88 -6.04
N SER A 65 19.41 -11.92 -5.33
CA SER A 65 19.93 -13.15 -4.71
C SER A 65 19.17 -13.54 -3.43
N GLN A 66 18.51 -12.59 -2.78
CA GLN A 66 17.81 -12.77 -1.51
C GLN A 66 16.35 -12.26 -1.59
N PRO A 67 15.44 -12.79 -0.75
CA PRO A 67 14.10 -12.21 -0.59
C PRO A 67 14.17 -10.76 -0.12
N ILE A 68 13.23 -9.94 -0.58
CA ILE A 68 13.24 -8.48 -0.41
C ILE A 68 12.02 -8.03 0.42
N ASP A 69 12.22 -7.03 1.28
CA ASP A 69 11.12 -6.33 1.97
C ASP A 69 10.37 -5.45 0.97
N LEU A 70 9.06 -5.64 0.85
CA LEU A 70 8.19 -4.87 -0.05
C LEU A 70 7.31 -3.90 0.74
N ILE A 71 7.16 -2.69 0.22
CA ILE A 71 6.24 -1.67 0.73
C ILE A 71 5.42 -1.13 -0.43
N GLY A 72 4.12 -0.90 -0.22
CA GLY A 72 3.27 -0.24 -1.20
C GLY A 72 2.06 0.43 -0.57
N HIS A 73 1.62 1.53 -1.18
CA HIS A 73 0.41 2.25 -0.81
C HIS A 73 -0.69 2.00 -1.85
N GLY A 74 -1.94 1.83 -1.41
CA GLY A 74 -3.09 1.66 -2.30
C GLY A 74 -2.87 0.57 -3.36
N THR A 75 -2.95 0.92 -4.64
CA THR A 75 -2.74 -0.01 -5.77
C THR A 75 -1.33 -0.60 -5.77
N GLY A 76 -0.29 0.16 -5.37
CA GLY A 76 1.07 -0.37 -5.20
C GLY A 76 1.14 -1.42 -4.09
N GLY A 77 0.39 -1.24 -3.01
CA GLY A 77 0.23 -2.23 -1.94
C GLY A 77 -0.53 -3.47 -2.41
N LEU A 78 -1.62 -3.31 -3.17
CA LEU A 78 -2.34 -4.42 -3.80
C LEU A 78 -1.41 -5.23 -4.72
N LEU A 79 -0.62 -4.57 -5.56
CA LEU A 79 0.33 -5.23 -6.45
C LEU A 79 1.38 -6.01 -5.64
N GLY A 80 1.92 -5.43 -4.56
CA GLY A 80 2.83 -6.10 -3.63
C GLY A 80 2.20 -7.31 -2.94
N LEU A 81 0.94 -7.24 -2.53
CA LEU A 81 0.18 -8.35 -1.93
C LEU A 81 0.00 -9.51 -2.91
N LEU A 82 -0.44 -9.22 -4.12
CA LEU A 82 -0.64 -10.24 -5.16
C LEU A 82 0.69 -10.89 -5.57
N TYR A 83 1.74 -10.08 -5.68
CA TYR A 83 3.10 -10.58 -5.92
C TYR A 83 3.56 -11.51 -4.80
N ALA A 84 3.40 -11.11 -3.54
CA ALA A 84 3.80 -11.91 -2.37
C ALA A 84 3.04 -13.24 -2.27
N ARG A 85 1.77 -13.27 -2.67
CA ARG A 85 0.97 -14.51 -2.76
C ARG A 85 1.47 -15.44 -3.87
N LYS A 86 1.84 -14.88 -5.03
CA LYS A 86 2.27 -15.63 -6.21
C LYS A 86 3.73 -16.13 -6.09
N TYR A 87 4.61 -15.35 -5.46
CA TYR A 87 6.05 -15.61 -5.34
C TYR A 87 6.55 -15.46 -3.88
N PRO A 88 6.00 -16.22 -2.92
CA PRO A 88 6.29 -16.04 -1.50
C PRO A 88 7.78 -16.17 -1.16
N GLN A 89 8.53 -17.00 -1.88
CA GLN A 89 9.97 -17.21 -1.68
C GLN A 89 10.82 -15.99 -2.07
N ARG A 90 10.26 -14.98 -2.73
CA ARG A 90 10.94 -13.77 -3.16
C ARG A 90 10.73 -12.58 -2.22
N VAL A 91 9.83 -12.72 -1.26
CA VAL A 91 9.44 -11.64 -0.36
C VAL A 91 9.84 -11.99 1.08
N LYS A 92 10.66 -11.14 1.68
CA LYS A 92 11.12 -11.26 3.08
C LYS A 92 10.04 -10.79 4.04
N SER A 93 9.44 -9.64 3.78
CA SER A 93 8.27 -9.11 4.48
C SER A 93 7.45 -8.21 3.57
N LEU A 94 6.19 -7.99 3.92
CA LEU A 94 5.27 -7.13 3.18
C LEU A 94 4.70 -6.04 4.10
N THR A 95 4.81 -4.77 3.68
CA THR A 95 4.17 -3.64 4.36
C THR A 95 3.12 -3.01 3.45
N LEU A 96 1.87 -3.06 3.87
CA LEU A 96 0.71 -2.50 3.18
C LEU A 96 0.31 -1.16 3.81
N LEU A 97 0.15 -0.13 3.00
CA LEU A 97 -0.30 1.20 3.43
C LEU A 97 -1.65 1.52 2.77
N GLY A 98 -2.69 1.75 3.57
CA GLY A 98 -4.01 2.11 3.07
C GLY A 98 -4.69 1.02 2.22
N VAL A 99 -4.42 -0.26 2.50
CA VAL A 99 -5.03 -1.42 1.82
C VAL A 99 -5.93 -2.16 2.80
N GLY A 100 -7.23 -2.23 2.51
CA GLY A 100 -8.20 -2.97 3.31
C GLY A 100 -8.12 -4.49 3.12
N CYS A 101 -8.80 -5.27 3.98
CA CYS A 101 -8.84 -6.75 3.88
C CYS A 101 -9.54 -7.26 2.61
N SER A 102 -10.37 -6.42 1.97
CA SER A 102 -10.84 -6.60 0.58
C SER A 102 -9.97 -5.75 -0.34
N PRO A 103 -8.78 -6.25 -0.76
CA PRO A 103 -7.70 -5.40 -1.22
C PRO A 103 -7.93 -4.75 -2.58
N SER A 104 -8.93 -5.21 -3.33
CA SER A 104 -9.36 -4.57 -4.59
C SER A 104 -10.29 -3.38 -4.38
N ILE A 105 -10.78 -3.13 -3.15
CA ILE A 105 -11.61 -1.95 -2.86
C ILE A 105 -10.67 -0.78 -2.58
N ASP A 106 -10.24 -0.12 -3.65
CA ASP A 106 -9.39 1.06 -3.65
C ASP A 106 -10.21 2.34 -3.96
N TRP A 107 -9.53 3.48 -4.12
CA TRP A 107 -10.19 4.73 -4.43
C TRP A 107 -10.91 4.71 -5.79
N GLN A 108 -10.41 3.95 -6.78
CA GLN A 108 -11.02 3.83 -8.09
C GLN A 108 -12.31 2.99 -8.03
N ALA A 109 -12.34 1.94 -7.20
CA ALA A 109 -13.58 1.20 -6.93
C ALA A 109 -14.68 2.12 -6.37
N HIS A 110 -14.33 2.96 -5.38
CA HIS A 110 -15.25 3.97 -4.83
C HIS A 110 -15.71 4.99 -5.89
N TYR A 111 -14.77 5.47 -6.72
CA TYR A 111 -15.07 6.39 -7.81
C TYR A 111 -16.08 5.78 -8.80
N TYR A 112 -15.80 4.57 -9.30
CA TYR A 112 -16.68 3.93 -10.28
C TYR A 112 -18.05 3.60 -9.68
N GLN A 113 -18.12 3.20 -8.41
CA GLN A 113 -19.39 3.00 -7.71
C GLN A 113 -20.20 4.31 -7.61
N MET A 114 -19.55 5.41 -7.24
CA MET A 114 -20.21 6.72 -7.19
C MET A 114 -20.68 7.17 -8.58
N ARG A 115 -19.85 6.97 -9.63
CA ARG A 115 -20.22 7.28 -11.01
C ARG A 115 -21.48 6.55 -11.46
N LYS A 116 -21.64 5.30 -11.02
CA LYS A 116 -22.81 4.47 -11.36
C LYS A 116 -24.07 4.91 -10.60
N LEU A 117 -23.94 5.35 -9.36
CA LEU A 117 -25.06 5.63 -8.48
C LEU A 117 -25.53 7.09 -8.51
N LEU A 118 -24.64 8.04 -8.81
CA LEU A 118 -24.91 9.47 -8.67
C LEU A 118 -25.03 10.17 -10.04
N PRO A 119 -26.15 10.87 -10.33
CA PRO A 119 -26.34 11.61 -11.57
C PRO A 119 -25.63 12.98 -11.51
N CYS A 120 -24.32 13.00 -11.25
CA CYS A 120 -23.54 14.23 -11.17
C CYS A 120 -22.28 14.16 -12.05
N SER A 121 -21.64 15.32 -12.27
CA SER A 121 -20.45 15.40 -13.10
C SER A 121 -19.26 14.67 -12.49
N GLN A 122 -18.32 14.27 -13.34
CA GLN A 122 -17.05 13.66 -12.91
C GLN A 122 -16.33 14.52 -11.86
N ASP A 123 -16.26 15.84 -12.07
CA ASP A 123 -15.55 16.76 -11.18
C ASP A 123 -16.15 16.81 -9.77
N ILE A 124 -17.49 16.72 -9.66
CA ILE A 124 -18.16 16.64 -8.36
C ILE A 124 -17.78 15.36 -7.62
N ILE A 125 -17.77 14.23 -8.32
CA ILE A 125 -17.38 12.95 -7.71
C ILE A 125 -15.92 12.97 -7.31
N LEU A 126 -15.02 13.45 -8.18
CA LEU A 126 -13.59 13.54 -7.86
C LEU A 126 -13.32 14.51 -6.70
N ALA A 127 -14.04 15.63 -6.61
CA ALA A 127 -13.95 16.52 -5.45
C ALA A 127 -14.38 15.81 -4.14
N ARG A 128 -15.38 14.93 -4.21
CA ARG A 128 -15.75 14.08 -3.08
C ARG A 128 -14.67 13.07 -2.74
N MET A 129 -14.05 12.45 -3.75
CA MET A 129 -12.91 11.55 -3.56
C MET A 129 -11.74 12.28 -2.89
N VAL A 130 -11.42 13.52 -3.32
CA VAL A 130 -10.39 14.34 -2.65
C VAL A 130 -10.70 14.51 -1.17
N GLN A 131 -11.95 14.79 -0.81
CA GLN A 131 -12.34 14.92 0.60
C GLN A 131 -12.14 13.60 1.39
N MET A 132 -12.48 12.46 0.80
CA MET A 132 -12.30 11.15 1.43
C MET A 132 -10.81 10.78 1.61
N MET A 133 -9.98 11.10 0.61
CA MET A 133 -8.57 10.71 0.58
C MET A 133 -7.65 11.66 1.33
N PHE A 134 -7.96 12.96 1.36
CA PHE A 134 -7.07 14.01 1.88
C PHE A 134 -7.72 14.87 2.99
N GLY A 135 -9.00 14.62 3.30
CA GLY A 135 -9.77 15.48 4.20
C GLY A 135 -10.13 16.84 3.60
N HIS A 136 -10.48 17.77 4.46
CA HIS A 136 -10.86 19.13 4.02
C HIS A 136 -9.67 19.86 3.40
N GLN A 137 -9.84 20.36 2.18
CA GLN A 137 -8.83 21.10 1.42
C GLN A 137 -9.36 22.48 1.00
N SER A 138 -8.47 23.44 0.81
CA SER A 138 -8.86 24.71 0.18
C SER A 138 -9.37 24.46 -1.25
N GLN A 139 -10.20 25.37 -1.77
CA GLN A 139 -10.74 25.24 -3.12
C GLN A 139 -9.63 25.10 -4.19
N THR A 140 -8.53 25.84 -4.05
CA THR A 140 -7.39 25.76 -4.96
C THR A 140 -6.70 24.40 -4.90
N ASN A 141 -6.48 23.84 -3.70
CA ASN A 141 -5.88 22.53 -3.54
C ASN A 141 -6.83 21.43 -4.04
N THR A 142 -8.12 21.53 -3.76
CA THR A 142 -9.13 20.59 -4.28
C THR A 142 -9.07 20.50 -5.81
N LYS A 143 -9.01 21.64 -6.52
CA LYS A 143 -8.89 21.65 -7.98
C LYS A 143 -7.62 20.92 -8.47
N LYS A 144 -6.47 21.18 -7.85
CA LYS A 144 -5.20 20.49 -8.20
C LYS A 144 -5.29 18.99 -7.95
N LEU A 145 -5.84 18.58 -6.82
CA LEU A 145 -6.01 17.16 -6.48
C LEU A 145 -7.02 16.47 -7.41
N VAL A 146 -8.10 17.14 -7.82
CA VAL A 146 -9.04 16.63 -8.82
C VAL A 146 -8.31 16.32 -10.14
N GLU A 147 -7.44 17.23 -10.62
CA GLU A 147 -6.66 16.97 -11.83
C GLU A 147 -5.68 15.78 -11.63
N THR A 148 -5.06 15.67 -10.45
CA THR A 148 -4.21 14.50 -10.11
C THR A 148 -5.02 13.20 -10.15
N LEU A 149 -6.23 13.17 -9.59
CA LEU A 149 -7.12 12.01 -9.63
C LEU A 149 -7.57 11.68 -11.06
N LYS A 150 -7.87 12.69 -11.89
CA LYS A 150 -8.16 12.48 -13.31
C LYS A 150 -7.01 11.80 -14.02
N GLN A 151 -5.79 12.28 -13.82
CA GLN A 151 -4.61 11.68 -14.41
C GLN A 151 -4.45 10.22 -13.95
N ASP A 152 -4.64 9.93 -12.67
CA ASP A 152 -4.51 8.59 -12.11
C ASP A 152 -5.52 7.58 -12.72
N LEU A 153 -6.73 8.02 -13.04
CA LEU A 153 -7.72 7.19 -13.75
C LEU A 153 -7.24 6.69 -15.12
N TYR A 154 -6.26 7.36 -15.74
CA TYR A 154 -5.73 6.99 -17.04
C TYR A 154 -4.39 6.26 -16.98
N THR A 155 -3.62 6.47 -15.91
CA THR A 155 -2.21 6.01 -15.84
C THR A 155 -1.97 4.89 -14.82
N ALA A 156 -2.89 4.68 -13.88
CA ALA A 156 -2.75 3.61 -12.90
C ALA A 156 -3.45 2.33 -13.38
N PRO A 157 -2.86 1.15 -13.15
CA PRO A 157 -3.53 -0.10 -13.44
C PRO A 157 -4.75 -0.25 -12.53
N THR A 158 -5.89 -0.59 -13.12
CA THR A 158 -7.10 -0.91 -12.37
C THR A 158 -7.84 -2.07 -13.02
N ALA A 159 -8.45 -2.91 -12.21
CA ALA A 159 -9.38 -3.92 -12.67
C ALA A 159 -10.82 -3.39 -12.71
N HIS A 160 -11.05 -2.14 -12.26
CA HIS A 160 -12.37 -1.56 -12.12
C HIS A 160 -12.78 -0.76 -13.35
N SER A 161 -14.08 -0.76 -13.63
CA SER A 161 -14.69 0.04 -14.67
C SER A 161 -16.13 0.42 -14.29
N LEU A 162 -16.78 1.22 -15.12
CA LEU A 162 -18.21 1.51 -14.96
C LEU A 162 -19.11 0.25 -14.99
N TYR A 163 -18.64 -0.82 -15.62
CA TYR A 163 -19.40 -2.05 -15.85
C TYR A 163 -19.03 -3.15 -14.87
N GLN A 164 -17.79 -3.16 -14.37
CA GLN A 164 -17.26 -4.22 -13.53
C GLN A 164 -16.41 -3.67 -12.40
N LEU A 165 -16.67 -4.16 -11.19
CA LEU A 165 -15.76 -4.03 -10.06
C LEU A 165 -15.14 -5.40 -9.81
N ASP A 166 -13.84 -5.50 -9.98
CA ASP A 166 -13.12 -6.75 -9.74
C ASP A 166 -12.99 -7.05 -8.25
N ARG A 167 -12.81 -8.32 -7.92
CA ARG A 167 -12.69 -8.77 -6.53
C ARG A 167 -11.45 -9.62 -6.37
N VAL A 168 -10.57 -9.15 -5.52
CA VAL A 168 -9.46 -9.96 -5.02
C VAL A 168 -9.89 -10.61 -3.71
N GLN A 169 -9.71 -11.93 -3.61
CA GLN A 169 -10.10 -12.67 -2.41
C GLN A 169 -9.32 -12.16 -1.19
N PRO A 170 -10.01 -11.95 -0.05
CA PRO A 170 -9.36 -11.70 1.23
C PRO A 170 -8.36 -12.82 1.57
N GLY A 171 -7.39 -12.51 2.42
CA GLY A 171 -6.40 -13.48 2.87
C GLY A 171 -5.03 -12.85 3.09
N GLY A 172 -4.21 -13.48 3.93
CA GLY A 172 -2.85 -13.04 4.25
C GLY A 172 -1.80 -13.53 3.24
N VAL A 173 -0.57 -13.52 3.69
CA VAL A 173 0.64 -13.99 2.99
C VAL A 173 1.46 -14.90 3.93
N LEU A 174 2.39 -15.67 3.38
CA LEU A 174 3.21 -16.61 4.16
C LEU A 174 4.31 -15.91 4.99
N MET A 175 4.92 -14.85 4.44
CA MET A 175 5.95 -14.09 5.13
C MET A 175 5.34 -13.11 6.15
N PRO A 176 6.15 -12.52 7.07
CA PRO A 176 5.68 -11.48 7.98
C PRO A 176 5.06 -10.31 7.24
N MET A 177 3.92 -9.80 7.76
CA MET A 177 3.16 -8.72 7.15
C MET A 177 2.85 -7.61 8.16
N MET A 178 2.98 -6.37 7.70
CA MET A 178 2.51 -5.19 8.43
C MET A 178 1.45 -4.47 7.61
N VAL A 179 0.29 -4.23 8.22
CA VAL A 179 -0.77 -3.39 7.65
C VAL A 179 -0.80 -2.06 8.38
N CYS A 180 -0.70 -0.98 7.64
CA CYS A 180 -0.80 0.38 8.14
C CYS A 180 -2.00 1.09 7.52
N GLY A 181 -2.72 1.85 8.33
CA GLY A 181 -3.83 2.66 7.86
C GLY A 181 -4.06 3.89 8.72
N SER A 182 -5.17 4.56 8.51
CA SER A 182 -5.63 5.67 9.33
C SER A 182 -7.06 5.44 9.80
N GLU A 183 -7.35 5.84 11.05
CA GLU A 183 -8.71 5.67 11.62
C GLU A 183 -9.78 6.51 10.89
N ASN A 184 -9.36 7.58 10.23
CA ASN A 184 -10.22 8.47 9.46
C ASN A 184 -10.01 8.35 7.93
N ASP A 185 -9.48 7.21 7.45
CA ASP A 185 -9.42 6.90 6.04
C ASP A 185 -10.84 6.70 5.48
N GLY A 186 -11.17 7.43 4.41
CA GLY A 186 -12.48 7.31 3.76
C GLY A 186 -12.49 6.31 2.59
N ILE A 187 -11.36 5.67 2.29
CA ILE A 187 -11.20 4.65 1.23
C ILE A 187 -11.08 3.26 1.86
N SER A 188 -10.01 3.03 2.60
CA SER A 188 -9.85 1.83 3.42
C SER A 188 -10.25 2.16 4.85
N ASP A 189 -11.54 2.16 5.12
CA ASP A 189 -12.07 2.59 6.39
C ASP A 189 -11.58 1.68 7.55
N ARG A 190 -11.86 2.12 8.78
CA ARG A 190 -11.44 1.38 9.98
C ARG A 190 -11.93 -0.07 9.97
N SER A 191 -13.14 -0.34 9.48
CA SER A 191 -13.70 -1.70 9.40
C SER A 191 -12.93 -2.55 8.38
N ALA A 192 -12.66 -2.01 7.20
CA ALA A 192 -11.87 -2.67 6.16
C ALA A 192 -10.44 -2.97 6.63
N LEU A 193 -9.84 -2.08 7.42
CA LEU A 193 -8.51 -2.29 8.01
C LEU A 193 -8.53 -3.31 9.15
N GLN A 194 -9.52 -3.24 10.04
CA GLN A 194 -9.67 -4.20 11.14
C GLN A 194 -9.99 -5.61 10.65
N GLY A 195 -10.66 -5.76 9.50
CA GLY A 195 -10.91 -7.06 8.87
C GLY A 195 -9.64 -7.87 8.55
N TRP A 196 -8.46 -7.24 8.54
CA TRP A 196 -7.20 -7.97 8.46
C TRP A 196 -6.93 -8.87 9.67
N SER A 197 -7.52 -8.60 10.84
CA SER A 197 -7.31 -9.40 12.06
C SER A 197 -7.62 -10.88 11.86
N ASP A 198 -8.50 -11.23 10.93
CA ASP A 198 -8.84 -12.62 10.59
C ASP A 198 -7.74 -13.35 9.79
N TYR A 199 -6.74 -12.61 9.28
CA TYR A 199 -5.72 -13.12 8.36
C TYR A 199 -4.29 -12.87 8.85
N LEU A 200 -4.11 -12.14 9.96
CA LEU A 200 -2.80 -11.86 10.53
C LEU A 200 -2.31 -13.03 11.38
N LYS A 201 -1.01 -13.30 11.30
CA LYS A 201 -0.27 -14.27 12.13
C LYS A 201 0.33 -13.57 13.37
N ASP A 202 0.90 -14.33 14.29
CA ASP A 202 1.46 -13.81 15.57
C ASP A 202 2.58 -12.77 15.35
N GLU A 203 3.38 -12.92 14.31
CA GLU A 203 4.45 -11.97 13.97
C GLU A 203 3.97 -10.76 13.19
N ASP A 204 2.76 -10.78 12.64
CA ASP A 204 2.20 -9.70 11.84
C ASP A 204 1.77 -8.51 12.70
N LEU A 205 1.57 -7.36 12.07
CA LEU A 205 1.21 -6.14 12.76
C LEU A 205 0.13 -5.36 12.01
N LEU A 206 -0.97 -5.05 12.70
CA LEU A 206 -1.92 -4.02 12.28
C LEU A 206 -1.67 -2.75 13.08
N TRP A 207 -1.43 -1.63 12.39
CA TRP A 207 -1.24 -0.33 13.01
C TRP A 207 -2.08 0.75 12.34
N LEU A 208 -2.84 1.49 13.13
CA LEU A 208 -3.66 2.60 12.66
C LEU A 208 -3.12 3.92 13.21
N ASN A 209 -2.88 4.88 12.31
CA ASN A 209 -2.62 6.27 12.70
C ASN A 209 -3.97 6.94 13.02
N PRO A 210 -4.10 7.72 14.10
CA PRO A 210 -5.38 8.35 14.44
C PRO A 210 -5.93 9.28 13.37
N LEU A 211 -5.06 9.91 12.59
CA LEU A 211 -5.40 10.92 11.58
C LEU A 211 -4.60 10.67 10.29
N GLY A 212 -4.96 11.40 9.22
CA GLY A 212 -4.18 11.46 7.97
C GLY A 212 -4.90 10.93 6.75
N HIS A 213 -6.15 10.49 6.92
CA HIS A 213 -6.96 9.97 5.83
C HIS A 213 -6.23 8.86 5.05
N HIS A 214 -6.48 8.73 3.75
CA HIS A 214 -5.84 7.71 2.93
C HIS A 214 -4.33 7.93 2.76
N PHE A 215 -3.88 9.20 2.75
CA PHE A 215 -2.45 9.55 2.63
C PHE A 215 -1.78 9.86 3.98
N PHE A 216 -2.14 9.12 5.05
CA PHE A 216 -1.57 9.31 6.39
C PHE A 216 -0.03 9.29 6.42
N HIS A 217 0.62 8.51 5.57
CA HIS A 217 2.08 8.43 5.44
C HIS A 217 2.70 9.72 4.86
N TYR A 218 1.94 10.50 4.11
CA TYR A 218 2.34 11.83 3.64
C TYR A 218 2.21 12.88 4.74
N PHE A 219 1.10 12.85 5.50
CA PHE A 219 0.84 13.80 6.57
C PHE A 219 1.65 13.51 7.83
N PHE A 220 1.90 12.23 8.13
CA PHE A 220 2.61 11.76 9.32
C PHE A 220 3.76 10.80 8.97
N PRO A 221 4.74 11.25 8.16
CA PRO A 221 5.81 10.37 7.66
C PRO A 221 6.68 9.78 8.77
N GLU A 222 6.96 10.57 9.82
CA GLU A 222 7.78 10.13 10.95
C GLU A 222 7.08 9.05 11.79
N ASN A 223 5.78 9.23 12.08
CA ASN A 223 5.03 8.25 12.85
C ASN A 223 4.95 6.91 12.11
N THR A 224 4.58 6.96 10.83
CA THR A 224 4.47 5.79 9.96
C THR A 224 5.84 5.13 9.77
N GLY A 225 6.85 5.90 9.40
CA GLY A 225 8.19 5.38 9.15
C GLY A 225 8.83 4.74 10.38
N ARG A 226 8.63 5.34 11.58
CA ARG A 226 9.10 4.76 12.84
C ARG A 226 8.47 3.39 13.13
N LYS A 227 7.20 3.21 12.80
CA LYS A 227 6.51 1.92 12.97
C LYS A 227 7.04 0.88 12.00
N ILE A 228 7.24 1.25 10.74
CA ILE A 228 7.82 0.36 9.71
C ILE A 228 9.23 -0.07 10.13
N ILE A 229 10.09 0.86 10.52
CA ILE A 229 11.46 0.54 10.95
C ILE A 229 11.46 -0.41 12.15
N LYS A 230 10.60 -0.17 13.15
CA LYS A 230 10.46 -1.07 14.31
C LYS A 230 9.99 -2.47 13.91
N PHE A 231 9.08 -2.57 12.97
CA PHE A 231 8.63 -3.84 12.43
C PHE A 231 9.80 -4.61 11.80
N TRP A 232 10.57 -4.00 10.91
CA TRP A 232 11.75 -4.64 10.30
C TRP A 232 12.81 -5.01 11.32
N GLN A 233 13.10 -4.14 12.30
CA GLN A 233 14.06 -4.43 13.36
C GLN A 233 13.63 -5.65 14.21
N LYS A 234 12.33 -5.81 14.47
CA LYS A 234 11.81 -6.99 15.18
C LYS A 234 12.07 -8.28 14.39
N LEU A 235 11.91 -8.24 13.06
CA LEU A 235 12.15 -9.41 12.19
C LEU A 235 13.63 -9.81 12.09
N GLU A 236 14.55 -8.91 12.41
CA GLU A 236 16.00 -9.18 12.38
C GLU A 236 16.54 -9.71 13.72
N GLN A 237 15.74 -9.62 14.79
CA GLN A 237 16.12 -10.19 16.07
C GLN A 237 16.01 -11.72 16.01
N PRO A 238 17.04 -12.47 16.44
CA PRO A 238 16.91 -13.92 16.59
C PRO A 238 15.71 -14.23 17.49
N LEU A 239 14.91 -15.20 17.11
CA LEU A 239 13.92 -15.75 18.03
C LEU A 239 14.61 -16.12 19.34
N ASP A 240 14.20 -15.55 20.44
CA ASP A 240 14.71 -15.90 21.77
C ASP A 240 14.32 -17.36 22.07
N THR A 241 15.21 -18.27 21.72
CA THR A 241 15.07 -19.71 21.97
C THR A 241 15.49 -20.06 23.40
N SER A 242 15.41 -19.11 24.35
CA SER A 242 15.65 -19.42 25.76
C SER A 242 14.66 -20.49 26.20
N PRO A 243 15.12 -21.67 26.65
CA PRO A 243 14.22 -22.73 27.11
C PRO A 243 13.43 -22.21 28.31
N LEU A 244 12.11 -22.38 28.25
CA LEU A 244 11.21 -22.15 29.38
C LEU A 244 11.87 -22.72 30.64
N LYS A 245 12.29 -21.85 31.56
CA LYS A 245 12.69 -22.29 32.91
C LYS A 245 11.51 -23.04 33.49
N LEU A 246 11.59 -24.38 33.52
CA LEU A 246 10.73 -25.20 34.34
C LEU A 246 10.86 -24.69 35.79
N ILE A 247 9.86 -23.97 36.24
CA ILE A 247 9.68 -23.66 37.67
C ILE A 247 9.26 -24.98 38.29
N ASN A 248 10.25 -25.71 38.81
CA ASN A 248 9.96 -26.84 39.71
C ASN A 248 9.30 -26.27 40.97
N ALA A 249 8.05 -26.67 41.19
CA ALA A 249 7.32 -26.50 42.44
C ALA A 249 7.75 -27.57 43.45
#